data_48d58d1bb1b20f0ab7cd02503abacffe
#
_entry.id   48d58d1bb1b20f0ab7cd02503abacffe
#
_cell.length_a   1.000
_cell.length_b   1.000
_cell.length_c   1.000
_cell.angle_alpha   90.00
_cell.angle_beta   90.00
_cell.angle_gamma   90.00
#
_symmetry.space_group_name_H-M   'P 1'
#
loop_
_entity.id
_entity.type
_entity.pdbx_description
1 polymer ?
#
loop_
_entity_poly.entity_id
_entity_poly.type
_entity_poly.pdbx_seq_one_letter_code
_entity_poly.pdbx_strand_id
1 'polypeptide(L)' 'MNEYEVFIEDINSCGGAQYAKKELIEVEAESPEAYVKEYGRFPILDISQNANGDTVITTGDGNGNFLKYTFSE' A
#
# COMPACT_ATOMS: atom_id res chain seq x y z
N MET A 1 3.46 9.40 -17.20
CA MET A 1 3.19 8.88 -15.84
C MET A 1 1.75 9.18 -15.44
N ASN A 2 1.21 8.35 -14.58
CA ASN A 2 -0.15 8.52 -14.06
C ASN A 2 -0.11 9.12 -12.67
N GLU A 3 -1.12 9.91 -12.34
CA GLU A 3 -1.28 10.44 -11.00
C GLU A 3 -2.20 9.52 -10.21
N TYR A 4 -1.82 9.22 -8.99
CA TYR A 4 -2.60 8.36 -8.09
C TYR A 4 -2.77 9.02 -6.74
N GLU A 5 -3.95 8.82 -6.17
CA GLU A 5 -4.20 9.05 -4.76
C GLU A 5 -3.92 7.74 -4.04
N VAL A 6 -3.00 7.73 -3.09
CA VAL A 6 -2.57 6.52 -2.42
C VAL A 6 -2.95 6.57 -0.96
N PHE A 7 -3.75 5.61 -0.55
CA PHE A 7 -4.10 5.42 0.85
C PHE A 7 -3.18 4.33 1.41
N ILE A 8 -2.34 4.71 2.36
CA ILE A 8 -1.36 3.80 2.95
C ILE A 8 -1.80 3.44 4.38
N GLU A 9 -1.93 2.16 4.64
CA GLU A 9 -2.26 1.65 5.96
C GLU A 9 -1.06 0.88 6.51
N ASP A 10 -0.53 1.34 7.64
CA ASP A 10 0.57 0.68 8.33
C ASP A 10 -0.04 -0.20 9.43
N ILE A 11 -0.02 -1.50 9.21
CA ILE A 11 -0.62 -2.49 10.11
C ILE A 11 0.49 -3.23 10.84
N ASN A 12 0.51 -3.12 12.16
CA ASN A 12 1.49 -3.80 12.99
C ASN A 12 0.76 -4.83 13.86
N SER A 13 1.07 -6.10 13.67
CA SER A 13 0.41 -7.18 14.37
C SER A 13 0.62 -7.14 15.89
N CYS A 14 1.74 -6.58 16.35
CA CYS A 14 2.02 -6.46 17.77
C CYS A 14 1.25 -5.35 18.45
N GLY A 15 0.84 -4.34 17.69
CA GLY A 15 0.12 -3.18 18.22
C GLY A 15 -1.39 -3.28 18.14
N GLY A 16 -1.91 -4.20 17.36
CA GLY A 16 -3.34 -4.31 17.13
C GLY A 16 -3.88 -3.16 16.27
N ALA A 17 -5.20 -3.17 16.04
CA ALA A 17 -5.85 -2.20 15.14
C ALA A 17 -5.74 -0.76 15.63
N GLN A 18 -5.66 -0.54 16.92
CA GLN A 18 -5.59 0.80 17.51
C GLN A 18 -4.27 1.53 17.20
N TYR A 19 -3.24 0.80 16.78
CA TYR A 19 -1.94 1.37 16.43
C TYR A 19 -1.73 1.45 14.93
N ALA A 20 -2.71 1.10 14.12
CA ALA A 20 -2.61 1.22 12.67
C ALA A 20 -2.54 2.69 12.27
N LYS A 21 -1.52 3.04 11.50
CA LYS A 21 -1.38 4.38 10.95
C LYS A 21 -1.97 4.43 9.56
N LYS A 22 -2.66 5.50 9.25
CA LYS A 22 -3.27 5.70 7.93
C LYS A 22 -2.81 7.04 7.38
N GLU A 23 -2.46 7.05 6.10
CA GLU A 23 -1.97 8.24 5.43
C GLU A 23 -2.52 8.29 4.01
N LEU A 24 -2.89 9.47 3.55
CA LEU A 24 -3.33 9.70 2.18
C LEU A 24 -2.36 10.65 1.50
N ILE A 25 -1.76 10.21 0.39
CA ILE A 25 -0.79 11.00 -0.36
C ILE A 25 -1.14 10.97 -1.85
N GLU A 26 -0.59 11.92 -2.60
CA GLU A 26 -0.68 11.95 -4.05
C GLU A 26 0.69 11.66 -4.63
N VAL A 27 0.75 10.77 -5.62
CA VAL A 27 2.01 10.36 -6.25
C VAL A 27 1.85 10.28 -7.76
N GLU A 28 2.97 10.40 -8.46
CA GLU A 28 3.06 10.11 -9.89
C GLU A 28 3.91 8.87 -10.09
N ALA A 29 3.41 7.93 -10.88
CA ALA A 29 4.13 6.70 -11.18
C ALA A 29 3.64 6.09 -12.49
N GLU A 30 4.43 5.22 -13.09
CA GLU A 30 4.01 4.48 -14.27
C GLU A 30 2.87 3.53 -13.94
N SER A 31 2.94 2.90 -12.79
CA SER A 31 1.92 1.98 -12.30
C SER A 31 2.01 1.89 -10.78
N PRO A 32 0.94 1.41 -10.12
CA PRO A 32 0.99 1.19 -8.68
C PRO A 32 2.11 0.24 -8.26
N GLU A 33 2.31 -0.84 -9.00
CA GLU A 33 3.36 -1.81 -8.70
C GLU A 33 4.75 -1.18 -8.81
N ALA A 34 5.00 -0.38 -9.85
CA ALA A 34 6.29 0.29 -10.02
C ALA A 34 6.59 1.22 -8.84
N TYR A 35 5.59 1.96 -8.36
CA TYR A 35 5.76 2.83 -7.20
C TYR A 35 6.16 2.05 -5.96
N VAL A 36 5.44 0.97 -5.68
CA VAL A 36 5.70 0.18 -4.48
C VAL A 36 7.05 -0.52 -4.55
N LYS A 37 7.46 -0.99 -5.72
CA LYS A 37 8.79 -1.60 -5.90
C LYS A 37 9.92 -0.61 -5.64
N GLU A 38 9.74 0.64 -6.05
CA GLU A 38 10.78 1.66 -5.92
C GLU A 38 10.81 2.28 -4.51
N TYR A 39 9.66 2.58 -3.95
CA TYR A 39 9.56 3.32 -2.69
C TYR A 39 9.10 2.50 -1.50
N GLY A 40 8.59 1.30 -1.72
CA GLY A 40 8.12 0.44 -0.65
C GLY A 40 9.28 -0.14 0.17
N ARG A 41 9.07 -0.26 1.47
CA ARG A 41 10.08 -0.82 2.38
C ARG A 41 10.09 -2.34 2.40
N PHE A 42 8.96 -2.96 2.08
CA PHE A 42 8.78 -4.41 2.22
C PHE A 42 8.51 -5.05 0.86
N PRO A 43 8.80 -6.35 0.73
CA PRO A 43 8.43 -7.07 -0.49
C PRO A 43 6.92 -7.11 -0.70
N ILE A 44 6.50 -7.11 -1.96
CA ILE A 44 5.10 -7.24 -2.31
C ILE A 44 4.64 -8.66 -2.05
N LEU A 45 3.57 -8.82 -1.27
CA LEU A 45 2.98 -10.12 -0.97
C LEU A 45 1.77 -10.42 -1.83
N ASP A 46 0.99 -9.39 -2.18
CA ASP A 46 -0.24 -9.57 -2.93
C ASP A 46 -0.59 -8.29 -3.68
N ILE A 47 -1.19 -8.46 -4.86
CA ILE A 47 -1.72 -7.36 -5.67
C ILE A 47 -3.13 -7.78 -6.08
N SER A 48 -4.12 -6.93 -5.75
CA SER A 48 -5.51 -7.20 -6.07
C SER A 48 -6.23 -5.91 -6.45
N GLN A 49 -7.51 -6.03 -6.81
CA GLN A 49 -8.37 -4.87 -7.05
C GLN A 49 -9.57 -4.98 -6.13
N ASN A 50 -10.01 -3.86 -5.57
CA ASN A 50 -11.21 -3.84 -4.76
C ASN A 50 -12.46 -3.64 -5.63
N ALA A 51 -13.63 -3.56 -5.00
CA ALA A 51 -14.90 -3.42 -5.70
C ALA A 51 -15.02 -2.13 -6.53
N ASN A 52 -14.25 -1.11 -6.19
CA ASN A 52 -14.22 0.18 -6.89
C ASN A 52 -13.25 0.20 -8.06
N GLY A 53 -12.50 -0.87 -8.29
CA GLY A 53 -11.49 -0.94 -9.33
C GLY A 53 -10.15 -0.36 -8.93
N ASP A 54 -9.96 0.04 -7.67
CA ASP A 54 -8.68 0.54 -7.18
C ASP A 54 -7.70 -0.61 -7.01
N THR A 55 -6.44 -0.35 -7.27
CA THR A 55 -5.39 -1.36 -7.09
C THR A 55 -4.94 -1.37 -5.64
N VAL A 56 -4.96 -2.54 -5.03
CA VAL A 56 -4.54 -2.75 -3.65
C VAL A 56 -3.29 -3.61 -3.63
N ILE A 57 -2.20 -3.08 -3.10
CA ILE A 57 -0.93 -3.79 -2.98
C ILE A 57 -0.63 -3.99 -1.51
N THR A 58 -0.47 -5.24 -1.11
CA THR A 58 -0.12 -5.60 0.26
C THR A 58 1.34 -6.00 0.31
N THR A 59 2.09 -5.39 1.22
CA THR A 59 3.50 -5.69 1.44
C THR A 59 3.72 -6.12 2.88
N GLY A 60 4.80 -6.83 3.14
CA GLY A 60 5.11 -7.28 4.49
C GLY A 60 6.57 -7.70 4.62
N ASP A 61 7.09 -7.65 5.85
CA ASP A 61 8.48 -7.99 6.15
C ASP A 61 8.67 -9.44 6.59
N GLY A 62 7.58 -10.21 6.70
CA GLY A 62 7.62 -11.58 7.20
C GLY A 62 7.61 -11.68 8.72
N ASN A 63 7.59 -10.57 9.44
CA ASN A 63 7.62 -10.52 10.91
C ASN A 63 6.33 -9.96 11.52
N GLY A 64 5.26 -9.87 10.71
CA GLY A 64 3.97 -9.37 11.16
C GLY A 64 3.74 -7.89 10.91
N ASN A 65 4.67 -7.20 10.27
CA ASN A 65 4.48 -5.82 9.86
C ASN A 65 4.01 -5.78 8.41
N PHE A 66 2.93 -5.05 8.15
CA PHE A 66 2.34 -4.95 6.83
C PHE A 66 2.11 -3.49 6.45
N LEU A 67 2.30 -3.18 5.18
CA LEU A 67 1.88 -1.92 4.58
C LEU A 67 0.93 -2.25 3.45
N LYS A 68 -0.25 -1.66 3.50
CA LYS A 68 -1.26 -1.85 2.46
C LYS A 68 -1.44 -0.53 1.72
N TYR A 69 -1.30 -0.58 0.41
CA TYR A 69 -1.41 0.58 -0.46
C TYR A 69 -2.65 0.45 -1.33
N THR A 70 -3.53 1.44 -1.28
CA THR A 70 -4.70 1.49 -2.17
C THR A 70 -4.52 2.66 -3.13
N PHE A 71 -4.43 2.35 -4.43
CA PHE A 71 -4.19 3.35 -5.46
C PHE A 71 -5.48 3.68 -6.19
N SER A 72 -5.87 4.95 -6.18
CA SER A 72 -7.02 5.48 -6.90
C SER A 72 -6.56 6.51 -7.92
N GLU A 73 -7.15 6.49 -9.10
CA GLU A 73 -6.87 7.50 -10.12
C GLU A 73 -7.81 8.69 -10.02
#